data_23e62d6e44b58e4c12173a4899b34382
#
_entry.id   23e62d6e44b58e4c12173a4899b34382
#
_cell.length_a   1.000
_cell.length_b   1.000
_cell.length_c   1.000
_cell.angle_alpha   90.00
_cell.angle_beta   90.00
_cell.angle_gamma   90.00
#
_symmetry.space_group_name_H-M   'P 1'
#
loop_
_entity.id
_entity.type
_entity.pdbx_description
1 polymer ?
#
loop_
_entity_poly.entity_id
_entity_poly.type
_entity_poly.pdbx_seq_one_letter_code
_entity_poly.pdbx_strand_id
1 'polypeptide(L)'
;ASCLSLAPELLKYVDILVPNQDEITLLCPEGTLEEKADFFLKQGVQTVIITLGADGCYVKTAEWAESFPAEKFQAIDNTGACDAFISALAVYLQKGRSLRQAVRIATFAAGFCITREGVVPSLIDRGSLEAYIAQQAPELLI
;
A
#
# COMPACT_ATOMS: atom_id res chain seq x y z
N ALA A 1 1.99 13.70 -9.63
CA ALA A 1 1.29 14.70 -8.82
C ALA A 1 2.34 15.51 -8.07
N SER A 2 2.26 16.84 -8.14
CA SER A 2 3.13 17.71 -7.35
C SER A 2 2.67 17.61 -5.90
N CYS A 3 3.35 16.81 -5.07
CA CYS A 3 3.18 16.86 -3.63
C CYS A 3 3.72 18.20 -3.10
N LEU A 4 2.87 19.21 -3.13
CA LEU A 4 3.01 20.40 -2.32
C LEU A 4 2.59 20.01 -0.90
N SER A 5 3.16 20.55 0.12
CA SER A 5 2.96 20.21 1.54
C SER A 5 1.52 19.80 1.91
N LEU A 6 1.38 18.70 2.64
CA LEU A 6 0.10 18.36 3.29
C LEU A 6 -0.15 19.34 4.45
N ALA A 7 -1.35 19.91 4.50
CA ALA A 7 -1.75 20.75 5.61
C ALA A 7 -1.86 19.90 6.90
N PRO A 8 -1.13 20.25 7.99
CA PRO A 8 -1.15 19.43 9.21
C PRO A 8 -2.55 19.22 9.79
N GLU A 9 -3.44 20.21 9.60
CA GLU A 9 -4.83 20.14 10.07
C GLU A 9 -5.63 19.02 9.41
N LEU A 10 -5.24 18.57 8.21
CA LEU A 10 -5.91 17.47 7.50
C LEU A 10 -5.46 16.11 8.02
N LEU A 11 -4.21 15.99 8.48
CA LEU A 11 -3.62 14.70 8.86
C LEU A 11 -4.35 14.03 10.03
N LYS A 12 -4.93 14.79 10.95
CA LYS A 12 -5.73 14.27 12.05
C LYS A 12 -7.04 13.57 11.63
N TYR A 13 -7.46 13.74 10.38
CA TYR A 13 -8.64 13.08 9.80
C TYR A 13 -8.27 11.92 8.87
N VAL A 14 -6.97 11.60 8.78
CA VAL A 14 -6.48 10.53 7.92
C VAL A 14 -6.26 9.27 8.75
N ASP A 15 -7.05 8.25 8.50
CA ASP A 15 -6.87 6.95 9.14
C ASP A 15 -5.65 6.22 8.59
N ILE A 16 -5.51 6.19 7.26
CA ILE A 16 -4.41 5.50 6.59
C ILE A 16 -3.77 6.43 5.54
N LEU A 17 -2.48 6.69 5.68
CA LEU A 17 -1.67 7.43 4.73
C LEU A 17 -0.81 6.45 3.91
N VAL A 18 -0.89 6.50 2.57
CA VAL A 18 -0.20 5.55 1.69
C VAL A 18 0.67 6.30 0.68
N PRO A 19 1.80 6.88 1.08
CA PRO A 19 2.76 7.47 0.16
C PRO A 19 3.66 6.41 -0.46
N ASN A 20 4.19 6.70 -1.65
CA ASN A 20 5.35 5.99 -2.16
C ASN A 20 6.66 6.57 -1.57
N GLN A 21 7.79 5.94 -1.87
CA GLN A 21 9.11 6.34 -1.34
C GLN A 21 9.52 7.76 -1.75
N ASP A 22 9.18 8.19 -2.95
CA ASP A 22 9.50 9.54 -3.43
C ASP A 22 8.60 10.58 -2.76
N GLU A 23 7.32 10.29 -2.64
CA GLU A 23 6.33 11.15 -2.00
C GLU A 23 6.65 11.37 -0.51
N ILE A 24 6.96 10.29 0.22
CA ILE A 24 7.30 10.45 1.65
C ILE A 24 8.62 11.19 1.84
N THR A 25 9.55 11.06 0.91
CA THR A 25 10.82 11.80 0.95
C THR A 25 10.62 13.29 0.63
N LEU A 26 9.68 13.64 -0.24
CA LEU A 26 9.30 15.04 -0.48
C LEU A 26 8.61 15.65 0.74
N LEU A 27 7.76 14.88 1.42
CA LEU A 27 7.00 15.33 2.59
C LEU A 27 7.86 15.39 3.87
N CYS A 28 8.83 14.49 4.00
CA CYS A 28 9.75 14.37 5.12
C CYS A 28 11.15 13.97 4.58
N PRO A 29 11.99 14.95 4.18
CA PRO A 29 13.23 14.66 3.46
C PRO A 29 14.27 13.86 4.23
N GLU A 30 14.32 14.02 5.56
CA GLU A 30 15.34 13.40 6.39
C GLU A 30 14.80 12.20 7.19
N GLY A 31 15.70 11.32 7.59
CA GLY A 31 15.41 10.19 8.46
C GLY A 31 15.14 8.88 7.75
N THR A 32 15.09 7.83 8.55
CA THR A 32 14.73 6.47 8.14
C THR A 32 13.23 6.36 7.78
N LEU A 33 12.81 5.25 7.15
CA LEU A 33 11.39 4.99 6.90
C LEU A 33 10.57 5.02 8.18
N GLU A 34 11.13 4.50 9.28
CA GLU A 34 10.50 4.49 10.58
C GLU A 34 10.29 5.91 11.13
N GLU A 35 11.32 6.74 11.10
CA GLU A 35 11.24 8.13 11.56
C GLU A 35 10.27 8.97 10.73
N LYS A 36 10.25 8.75 9.40
CA LYS A 36 9.28 9.38 8.51
C LYS A 36 7.85 8.97 8.82
N ALA A 37 7.61 7.68 9.06
CA ALA A 37 6.29 7.19 9.46
C ALA A 37 5.86 7.77 10.82
N ASP A 38 6.77 7.79 11.81
CA ASP A 38 6.53 8.38 13.13
C ASP A 38 6.16 9.87 13.08
N PHE A 39 6.75 10.60 12.15
CA PHE A 39 6.40 12.01 11.93
C PHE A 39 4.91 12.18 11.63
N PHE A 40 4.33 11.33 10.76
CA PHE A 40 2.90 11.40 10.43
C PHE A 40 2.00 10.82 11.53
N LEU A 41 2.42 9.75 12.21
CA LEU A 41 1.67 9.22 13.36
C LEU A 41 1.52 10.28 14.46
N LYS A 42 2.57 11.05 14.76
CA LYS A 42 2.53 12.14 15.72
C LYS A 42 1.57 13.28 15.33
N GLN A 43 1.24 13.41 14.06
CA GLN A 43 0.27 14.39 13.54
C GLN A 43 -1.17 13.88 13.49
N GLY A 44 -1.42 12.67 13.95
CA GLY A 44 -2.76 12.10 14.10
C GLY A 44 -3.15 11.04 13.07
N VAL A 45 -2.29 10.75 12.08
CA VAL A 45 -2.47 9.59 11.19
C VAL A 45 -2.40 8.31 12.01
N GLN A 46 -3.33 7.37 11.80
CA GLN A 46 -3.36 6.12 12.59
C GLN A 46 -2.45 5.03 12.01
N THR A 47 -2.31 5.00 10.69
CA THR A 47 -1.48 4.02 9.97
C THR A 47 -0.75 4.70 8.83
N VAL A 48 0.55 4.43 8.70
CA VAL A 48 1.36 4.86 7.55
C VAL A 48 1.84 3.62 6.81
N ILE A 49 1.60 3.57 5.49
CA ILE A 49 2.04 2.50 4.60
C ILE A 49 2.90 3.13 3.52
N ILE A 50 4.21 2.90 3.56
CA ILE A 50 5.14 3.44 2.56
C ILE A 50 5.37 2.36 1.51
N THR A 51 4.92 2.59 0.27
CA THR A 51 5.17 1.66 -0.83
C THR A 51 6.58 1.84 -1.39
N LEU A 52 7.30 0.74 -1.61
CA LEU A 52 8.72 0.68 -1.96
C LEU A 52 8.95 0.00 -3.33
N GLY A 53 7.94 -0.02 -4.18
CA GLY A 53 8.01 -0.67 -5.49
C GLY A 53 8.33 -2.17 -5.39
N ALA A 54 9.42 -2.60 -5.99
CA ALA A 54 9.84 -4.01 -6.00
C ALA A 54 10.21 -4.56 -4.61
N ASP A 55 10.49 -3.69 -3.64
CA ASP A 55 10.80 -4.08 -2.25
C ASP A 55 9.53 -4.25 -1.38
N GLY A 56 8.35 -4.00 -1.95
CA GLY A 56 7.07 -4.16 -1.25
C GLY A 56 6.61 -2.92 -0.52
N CYS A 57 6.31 -3.01 0.77
CA CYS A 57 5.93 -1.85 1.56
C CYS A 57 6.33 -1.98 3.03
N TYR A 58 6.47 -0.83 3.68
CA TYR A 58 6.69 -0.70 5.11
C TYR A 58 5.42 -0.15 5.75
N VAL A 59 4.91 -0.82 6.78
CA VAL A 59 3.69 -0.43 7.50
C VAL A 59 4.06 -0.08 8.93
N LYS A 60 3.56 1.05 9.41
CA LYS A 60 3.68 1.45 10.82
C LYS A 60 2.37 1.96 11.39
N THR A 61 2.05 1.46 12.57
CA THR A 61 0.95 1.89 13.44
C THR A 61 1.52 2.34 14.79
N ALA A 62 0.67 2.77 15.71
CA ALA A 62 1.09 3.04 17.09
C ALA A 62 1.57 1.79 17.84
N GLU A 63 1.13 0.59 17.43
CA GLU A 63 1.35 -0.66 18.14
C GLU A 63 2.48 -1.51 17.55
N TRP A 64 2.69 -1.44 16.24
CA TRP A 64 3.64 -2.29 15.53
C TRP A 64 4.17 -1.65 14.24
N ALA A 65 5.30 -2.17 13.77
CA ALA A 65 5.87 -1.86 12.47
C ALA A 65 6.32 -3.16 11.80
N GLU A 66 6.12 -3.26 10.47
CA GLU A 66 6.42 -4.48 9.71
C GLU A 66 6.66 -4.16 8.24
N SER A 67 7.61 -4.86 7.62
CA SER A 67 7.85 -4.82 6.18
C SER A 67 7.20 -6.01 5.49
N PHE A 68 6.47 -5.74 4.43
CA PHE A 68 5.80 -6.74 3.60
C PHE A 68 6.50 -6.78 2.24
N PRO A 69 7.09 -7.91 1.85
CA PRO A 69 7.75 -8.04 0.56
C PRO A 69 6.75 -7.92 -0.59
N ALA A 70 7.20 -7.43 -1.73
CA ALA A 70 6.42 -7.47 -2.95
C ALA A 70 6.29 -8.91 -3.46
N GLU A 71 5.16 -9.22 -4.06
CA GLU A 71 4.99 -10.47 -4.80
C GLU A 71 5.82 -10.43 -6.09
N LYS A 72 6.44 -11.56 -6.42
CA LYS A 72 7.34 -11.66 -7.58
C LYS A 72 6.55 -11.81 -8.87
N PHE A 73 6.32 -10.71 -9.55
CA PHE A 73 5.75 -10.66 -10.88
C PHE A 73 6.73 -10.07 -11.88
N GLN A 74 6.62 -10.49 -13.14
CA GLN A 74 7.40 -9.86 -14.21
C GLN A 74 6.77 -8.52 -14.59
N ALA A 75 7.43 -7.43 -14.24
CA ALA A 75 6.94 -6.09 -14.52
C ALA A 75 7.04 -5.76 -16.02
N ILE A 76 5.95 -5.24 -16.57
CA ILE A 76 5.84 -4.67 -17.93
C ILE A 76 5.63 -3.17 -17.82
N ASP A 77 4.67 -2.72 -16.99
CA ASP A 77 4.33 -1.32 -16.80
C ASP A 77 3.93 -1.11 -15.33
N ASN A 78 4.58 -0.18 -14.65
CA ASN A 78 4.31 0.11 -13.23
C ASN A 78 3.14 1.10 -13.03
N THR A 79 2.56 1.61 -14.11
CA THR A 79 1.48 2.60 -14.06
C THR A 79 0.23 1.99 -13.42
N GLY A 80 -0.30 2.64 -12.38
CA GLY A 80 -1.51 2.19 -11.69
C GLY A 80 -1.28 1.19 -10.55
N ALA A 81 -0.05 0.74 -10.30
CA ALA A 81 0.24 -0.20 -9.22
C ALA A 81 -0.18 0.33 -7.84
N CYS A 82 0.07 1.60 -7.55
CA CYS A 82 -0.35 2.23 -6.29
C CYS A 82 -1.88 2.31 -6.19
N ASP A 83 -2.58 2.60 -7.30
CA ASP A 83 -4.05 2.66 -7.33
C ASP A 83 -4.66 1.28 -7.09
N ALA A 84 -4.09 0.22 -7.69
CA ALA A 84 -4.47 -1.16 -7.46
C ALA A 84 -4.24 -1.56 -6.00
N PHE A 85 -3.09 -1.18 -5.42
CA PHE A 85 -2.78 -1.42 -4.01
C PHE A 85 -3.80 -0.77 -3.08
N ILE A 86 -4.03 0.54 -3.22
CA ILE A 86 -4.94 1.30 -2.36
C ILE A 86 -6.37 0.79 -2.49
N SER A 87 -6.81 0.49 -3.71
CA SER A 87 -8.15 -0.04 -3.98
C SER A 87 -8.38 -1.39 -3.31
N ALA A 88 -7.44 -2.33 -3.46
CA ALA A 88 -7.51 -3.63 -2.81
C ALA A 88 -7.45 -3.50 -1.28
N LEU A 89 -6.53 -2.69 -0.75
CA LEU A 89 -6.44 -2.42 0.68
C LEU A 89 -7.77 -1.97 1.26
N ALA A 90 -8.40 -0.95 0.66
CA ALA A 90 -9.67 -0.40 1.12
C ALA A 90 -10.81 -1.45 1.10
N VAL A 91 -10.92 -2.21 0.00
CA VAL A 91 -11.95 -3.25 -0.16
C VAL A 91 -11.81 -4.34 0.90
N TYR A 92 -10.60 -4.80 1.16
CA TYR A 92 -10.40 -5.92 2.11
C TYR A 92 -10.46 -5.48 3.56
N LEU A 93 -10.08 -4.25 3.90
CA LEU A 93 -10.36 -3.67 5.21
C LEU A 93 -11.87 -3.52 5.45
N GLN A 94 -12.63 -3.04 4.46
CA GLN A 94 -14.10 -2.96 4.55
C GLN A 94 -14.75 -4.33 4.75
N LYS A 95 -14.15 -5.41 4.21
CA LYS A 95 -14.59 -6.79 4.41
C LYS A 95 -14.20 -7.39 5.77
N GLY A 96 -13.59 -6.61 6.65
CA GLY A 96 -13.20 -7.04 7.99
C GLY A 96 -11.89 -7.82 8.06
N ARG A 97 -11.06 -7.80 7.02
CA ARG A 97 -9.73 -8.38 7.09
C ARG A 97 -8.83 -7.55 8.01
N SER A 98 -7.92 -8.21 8.72
CA SER A 98 -6.91 -7.51 9.48
C SER A 98 -6.04 -6.65 8.55
N LEU A 99 -5.43 -5.58 9.10
CA LEU A 99 -4.53 -4.72 8.33
C LEU A 99 -3.41 -5.52 7.64
N ARG A 100 -2.81 -6.51 8.34
CA ARG A 100 -1.79 -7.38 7.76
C ARG A 100 -2.29 -8.19 6.57
N GLN A 101 -3.48 -8.77 6.67
CA GLN A 101 -4.08 -9.52 5.57
C GLN A 101 -4.41 -8.59 4.40
N ALA A 102 -5.02 -7.44 4.65
CA ALA A 102 -5.40 -6.47 3.62
C ALA A 102 -4.16 -5.94 2.87
N VAL A 103 -3.07 -5.63 3.59
CA VAL A 103 -1.80 -5.22 2.98
C VAL A 103 -1.22 -6.32 2.09
N ARG A 104 -1.16 -7.57 2.55
CA ARG A 104 -0.68 -8.68 1.73
C ARG A 104 -1.53 -8.90 0.47
N ILE A 105 -2.86 -8.81 0.58
CA ILE A 105 -3.75 -8.89 -0.59
C ILE A 105 -3.50 -7.71 -1.54
N ALA A 106 -3.26 -6.52 -1.01
CA ALA A 106 -2.94 -5.34 -1.82
C ALA A 106 -1.61 -5.49 -2.58
N THR A 107 -0.60 -6.17 -2.01
CA THR A 107 0.65 -6.46 -2.74
C THR A 107 0.40 -7.41 -3.92
N PHE A 108 -0.49 -8.38 -3.82
CA PHE A 108 -0.90 -9.21 -4.96
C PHE A 108 -1.59 -8.39 -6.04
N ALA A 109 -2.53 -7.51 -5.68
CA ALA A 109 -3.23 -6.66 -6.64
C ALA A 109 -2.28 -5.73 -7.40
N ALA A 110 -1.34 -5.10 -6.69
CA ALA A 110 -0.28 -4.29 -7.29
C ALA A 110 0.63 -5.12 -8.21
N GLY A 111 1.02 -6.32 -7.78
CA GLY A 111 1.81 -7.24 -8.57
C GLY A 111 1.14 -7.66 -9.88
N PHE A 112 -0.16 -7.93 -9.86
CA PHE A 112 -0.92 -8.18 -11.10
C PHE A 112 -0.96 -6.95 -12.01
N CYS A 113 -1.17 -5.76 -11.43
CA CYS A 113 -1.24 -4.53 -12.20
C CYS A 113 0.01 -4.33 -13.07
N ILE A 114 1.20 -4.55 -12.52
CA ILE A 114 2.45 -4.33 -13.25
C ILE A 114 2.73 -5.35 -14.37
N THR A 115 1.94 -6.43 -14.49
CA THR A 115 2.11 -7.44 -15.56
C THR A 115 1.45 -7.05 -16.88
N ARG A 116 0.77 -5.91 -16.94
CA ARG A 116 0.00 -5.47 -18.12
C ARG A 116 0.27 -4.00 -18.41
N GLU A 117 0.18 -3.64 -19.68
CA GLU A 117 0.32 -2.26 -20.13
C GLU A 117 -0.98 -1.47 -19.93
N GLY A 118 -0.86 -0.24 -19.46
CA GLY A 118 -1.96 0.71 -19.24
C GLY A 118 -2.72 0.49 -17.93
N VAL A 119 -3.33 1.56 -17.39
CA VAL A 119 -3.94 1.56 -16.05
C VAL A 119 -5.20 0.69 -15.98
N VAL A 120 -6.23 1.01 -16.77
CA VAL A 120 -7.53 0.33 -16.66
C VAL A 120 -7.46 -1.15 -17.05
N PRO A 121 -6.77 -1.55 -18.13
CA PRO A 121 -6.64 -2.96 -18.50
C PRO A 121 -5.80 -3.79 -17.51
N SER A 122 -4.96 -3.13 -16.70
CA SER A 122 -4.09 -3.80 -15.73
C SER A 122 -4.76 -4.09 -14.40
N LEU A 123 -5.88 -3.41 -14.09
CA LEU A 123 -6.62 -3.67 -12.87
C LEU A 123 -7.24 -5.06 -12.89
N ILE A 124 -6.96 -5.84 -11.86
CA ILE A 124 -7.52 -7.18 -11.70
C ILE A 124 -8.89 -7.11 -11.04
N ASP A 125 -9.83 -7.89 -11.54
CA ASP A 125 -11.11 -8.08 -10.86
C ASP A 125 -10.96 -8.93 -9.59
N ARG A 126 -11.90 -8.75 -8.66
CA ARG A 126 -11.87 -9.43 -7.36
C ARG A 126 -11.87 -10.96 -7.50
N GLY A 127 -12.68 -11.52 -8.39
CA GLY A 127 -12.79 -12.98 -8.53
C GLY A 127 -11.48 -13.60 -8.98
N SER A 128 -10.81 -12.99 -9.95
CA SER A 128 -9.50 -13.41 -10.45
C SER A 128 -8.42 -13.27 -9.38
N LEU A 129 -8.43 -12.17 -8.62
CA LEU A 129 -7.49 -11.96 -7.52
C LEU A 129 -7.67 -13.00 -6.41
N GLU A 130 -8.91 -13.22 -5.95
CA GLU A 130 -9.22 -14.21 -4.92
C GLU A 130 -8.88 -15.65 -5.37
N ALA A 131 -9.14 -15.99 -6.64
CA ALA A 131 -8.79 -17.30 -7.20
C ALA A 131 -7.26 -17.53 -7.20
N TYR A 132 -6.48 -16.52 -7.53
CA TYR A 132 -5.02 -16.59 -7.46
C TYR A 132 -4.52 -16.72 -6.03
N ILE A 133 -5.01 -15.88 -5.13
CA ILE A 133 -4.63 -15.91 -3.71
C ILE A 133 -4.99 -17.25 -3.07
N ALA A 134 -6.13 -17.84 -3.42
CA ALA A 134 -6.52 -19.17 -2.93
C ALA A 134 -5.51 -20.27 -3.30
N GLN A 135 -4.75 -20.10 -4.37
CA GLN A 135 -3.69 -21.03 -4.77
C GLN A 135 -2.33 -20.74 -4.10
N GLN A 136 -2.00 -19.48 -3.86
CA GLN A 136 -0.68 -19.05 -3.37
C GLN A 136 -0.63 -18.83 -1.88
N ALA A 137 -1.69 -18.28 -1.29
CA ALA A 137 -1.76 -17.87 0.12
C ALA A 137 -3.21 -17.94 0.64
N PRO A 138 -3.82 -19.13 0.69
CA PRO A 138 -5.24 -19.30 1.03
C PRO A 138 -5.61 -18.75 2.41
N GLU A 139 -4.65 -18.68 3.32
CA GLU A 139 -4.82 -18.12 4.67
C GLU A 139 -5.23 -16.63 4.67
N LEU A 140 -5.00 -15.91 3.59
CA LEU A 140 -5.39 -14.51 3.46
C LEU A 140 -6.89 -14.32 3.22
N LEU A 141 -7.57 -15.37 2.79
CA LEU A 141 -8.99 -15.34 2.44
C LEU A 141 -9.91 -15.92 3.53
N ILE A 142 -9.32 -16.40 4.63
CA ILE A 142 -10.06 -17.02 5.76
C ILE A 142 -10.47 -15.99 6.82
#